data_b7eaaf199dc7559c0676366bb25daf61
#
_entry.id   b7eaaf199dc7559c0676366bb25daf61
#
_cell.length_a   1.000
_cell.length_b   1.000
_cell.length_c   1.000
_cell.angle_alpha   90.00
_cell.angle_beta   90.00
_cell.angle_gamma   90.00
#
_symmetry.space_group_name_H-M   'P 1'
#
loop_
_entity.id
_entity.type
_entity.pdbx_description
1 polymer ?
#
loop_
_entity_poly.entity_id
_entity_poly.type
_entity_poly.pdbx_seq_one_letter_code
_entity_poly.pdbx_strand_id
1 'polypeptide(L)' 'MFYVLEVTQTKQADGTVKTEKGVYSYETKEKAIANFHKKMGAWSDKDECVSQLCLVIGDDGAVYRSEKYTKPAETPTEA' A
#
# COMPACT_ATOMS: atom_id res chain seq x y z
N MET A 1 13.13 16.08 2.67
CA MET A 1 12.37 15.02 3.37
C MET A 1 11.60 14.22 2.35
N PHE A 2 11.48 12.93 2.58
CA PHE A 2 10.76 12.04 1.68
C PHE A 2 9.67 11.34 2.47
N TYR A 3 8.54 11.09 1.84
CA TYR A 3 7.38 10.53 2.52
C TYR A 3 6.90 9.28 1.82
N VAL A 4 6.46 8.32 2.62
CA VAL A 4 5.79 7.13 2.11
C VAL A 4 4.33 7.27 2.52
N LEU A 5 3.44 7.31 1.53
CA LEU A 5 2.01 7.33 1.77
C LEU A 5 1.48 5.94 1.52
N GLU A 6 0.63 5.48 2.42
CA GLU A 6 0.06 4.14 2.33
C GLU A 6 -1.44 4.23 2.51
N VAL A 7 -2.18 3.62 1.61
CA VAL A 7 -3.64 3.49 1.73
C VAL A 7 -3.94 2.01 1.58
N THR A 8 -4.48 1.41 2.63
CA THR A 8 -4.75 -0.02 2.66
C THR A 8 -6.24 -0.25 2.88
N GLN A 9 -6.82 -1.12 2.08
CA GLN A 9 -8.20 -1.55 2.25
C GLN A 9 -8.20 -2.99 2.70
N THR A 10 -8.85 -3.25 3.84
CA THR A 10 -8.90 -4.59 4.41
C THR A 10 -10.34 -5.03 4.60
N LYS A 11 -10.59 -6.31 4.39
CA LYS A 11 -11.90 -6.88 4.58
C LYS A 11 -12.05 -7.29 6.04
N GLN A 12 -13.14 -6.85 6.65
CA GLN A 12 -13.41 -7.17 8.04
C GLN A 12 -14.20 -8.47 8.14
N ALA A 13 -14.29 -8.98 9.35
CA ALA A 13 -15.00 -10.23 9.61
C ALA A 13 -16.48 -10.16 9.24
N ASP A 14 -17.07 -8.96 9.31
CA ASP A 14 -18.48 -8.77 8.98
C ASP A 14 -18.70 -8.53 7.49
N GLY A 15 -17.66 -8.60 6.67
CA GLY A 15 -17.75 -8.41 5.23
C GLY A 15 -17.55 -6.98 4.76
N THR A 16 -17.45 -6.03 5.67
CA THR A 16 -17.22 -4.64 5.27
C THR A 16 -15.74 -4.43 4.95
N VAL A 17 -15.46 -3.36 4.20
CA VAL A 17 -14.09 -2.99 3.84
C VAL A 17 -13.72 -1.74 4.61
N LYS A 18 -12.59 -1.82 5.33
CA LYS A 18 -12.07 -0.69 6.08
C LYS A 18 -10.89 -0.10 5.32
N THR A 19 -10.86 1.22 5.20
CA THR A 19 -9.76 1.93 4.57
C THR A 19 -8.91 2.59 5.64
N GLU A 20 -7.61 2.29 5.62
CA GLU A 20 -6.65 2.91 6.51
C GLU A 20 -5.58 3.58 5.71
N LYS A 21 -5.07 4.68 6.22
CA LYS A 21 -4.02 5.44 5.55
C LYS A 21 -2.97 5.86 6.54
N GLY A 22 -1.75 5.98 6.06
CA GLY A 22 -0.64 6.41 6.89
C GLY A 22 0.36 7.19 6.09
N VAL A 23 1.08 8.08 6.76
CA VAL A 23 2.14 8.86 6.15
C VAL A 23 3.37 8.70 7.03
N TYR A 24 4.49 8.33 6.41
CA TYR A 24 5.74 8.10 7.13
C TYR A 24 6.82 8.95 6.48
N SER A 25 7.64 9.62 7.28
CA SER A 25 8.67 10.52 6.75
C SER A 25 10.05 9.94 6.96
N TYR A 26 10.93 10.18 6.00
CA TYR A 26 12.30 9.70 6.00
C TYR A 26 13.24 10.80 5.52
N GLU A 27 14.45 10.79 6.03
CA GLU A 27 15.43 11.81 5.65
C GLU A 27 16.03 11.58 4.27
N THR A 28 16.10 10.34 3.81
CA THR A 28 16.71 10.03 2.52
C THR A 28 15.73 9.26 1.65
N LYS A 29 15.90 9.43 0.33
CA LYS A 29 15.08 8.72 -0.66
C LYS A 29 15.28 7.22 -0.53
N GLU A 30 16.51 6.78 -0.28
CA GLU A 30 16.83 5.36 -0.18
C GLU A 30 16.07 4.70 0.97
N LYS A 31 15.98 5.38 2.12
CA LYS A 31 15.23 4.84 3.25
C LYS A 31 13.75 4.78 2.96
N ALA A 32 13.23 5.81 2.30
CA ALA A 32 11.81 5.82 1.93
C ALA A 32 11.48 4.68 0.97
N ILE A 33 12.31 4.47 -0.05
CA ILE A 33 12.09 3.42 -1.03
C ILE A 33 12.19 2.04 -0.38
N ALA A 34 13.17 1.84 0.50
CA ALA A 34 13.29 0.56 1.21
C ALA A 34 12.05 0.26 2.03
N ASN A 35 11.51 1.27 2.70
CA ASN A 35 10.30 1.09 3.49
C ASN A 35 9.09 0.84 2.61
N PHE A 36 9.03 1.50 1.46
CA PHE A 36 7.97 1.28 0.47
C PHE A 36 7.92 -0.19 0.05
N HIS A 37 9.06 -0.77 -0.31
CA HIS A 37 9.10 -2.19 -0.70
C HIS A 37 8.68 -3.11 0.44
N LYS A 38 9.12 -2.79 1.65
CA LYS A 38 8.78 -3.59 2.81
C LYS A 38 7.27 -3.58 3.07
N LYS A 39 6.65 -2.41 2.95
CA LYS A 39 5.21 -2.29 3.19
C LYS A 39 4.40 -3.01 2.12
N MET A 40 4.79 -2.89 0.87
CA MET A 40 4.08 -3.57 -0.21
C MET A 40 4.16 -5.08 -0.02
N GLY A 41 5.34 -5.62 0.32
CA GLY A 41 5.47 -7.04 0.54
C GLY A 41 4.69 -7.55 1.74
N ALA A 42 4.64 -6.75 2.80
CA ALA A 42 3.97 -7.17 4.03
C ALA A 42 2.46 -7.35 3.83
N TRP A 43 1.83 -6.46 3.04
CA TRP A 43 0.38 -6.51 2.88
C TRP A 43 -0.08 -7.44 1.77
N SER A 44 0.72 -7.60 0.72
CA SER A 44 0.30 -8.45 -0.39
C SER A 44 0.13 -9.91 0.00
N ASP A 45 0.74 -10.34 1.10
CA ASP A 45 0.62 -11.72 1.57
C ASP A 45 -0.57 -11.93 2.50
N LYS A 46 -1.29 -10.88 2.86
CA LYS A 46 -2.38 -11.01 3.84
C LYS A 46 -3.70 -11.25 3.13
N ASP A 47 -4.43 -12.24 3.62
CA ASP A 47 -5.71 -12.60 3.01
C ASP A 47 -6.75 -11.51 3.14
N GLU A 48 -6.70 -10.75 4.24
CA GLU A 48 -7.67 -9.69 4.46
C GLU A 48 -7.39 -8.44 3.64
N CYS A 49 -6.23 -8.34 2.99
CA CYS A 49 -5.90 -7.16 2.20
C CYS A 49 -6.63 -7.19 0.87
N VAL A 50 -7.52 -6.23 0.66
CA VAL A 50 -8.25 -6.09 -0.60
C VAL A 50 -7.43 -5.31 -1.60
N SER A 51 -6.82 -4.22 -1.16
CA SER A 51 -5.96 -3.41 -2.01
C SER A 51 -4.99 -2.61 -1.17
N GLN A 52 -3.89 -2.23 -1.78
CA GLN A 52 -2.91 -1.37 -1.12
C GLN A 52 -2.33 -0.43 -2.17
N LEU A 53 -2.34 0.85 -1.86
CA LEU A 53 -1.67 1.87 -2.66
C LEU A 53 -0.53 2.41 -1.84
N CYS A 54 0.65 2.51 -2.44
CA CYS A 54 1.80 3.04 -1.74
C CYS A 54 2.57 3.97 -2.67
N LEU A 55 2.93 5.14 -2.15
CA LEU A 55 3.64 6.16 -2.91
C LEU A 55 4.87 6.62 -2.15
N VAL A 56 5.92 6.96 -2.88
CA VAL A 56 7.08 7.68 -2.32
C VAL A 56 7.13 9.04 -2.98
N ILE A 57 6.99 10.09 -2.18
CA ILE A 57 7.01 11.46 -2.70
C ILE A 57 8.04 12.28 -1.92
N GLY A 58 8.55 13.33 -2.56
CA GLY A 58 9.46 14.26 -1.92
C GLY A 58 8.77 15.55 -1.51
N ASP A 59 9.49 16.40 -0.82
CA ASP A 59 8.99 17.72 -0.39
C ASP A 59 8.52 18.58 -1.55
N ASP A 60 9.09 18.33 -2.73
CA ASP A 60 8.75 19.10 -3.94
C ASP A 60 7.52 18.53 -4.65
N GLY A 61 6.91 17.50 -4.10
CA GLY A 61 5.75 16.87 -4.72
C GLY A 61 6.09 15.85 -5.79
N ALA A 62 7.37 15.61 -6.06
CA ALA A 62 7.75 14.62 -7.07
C ALA A 62 7.46 13.21 -6.56
N VAL A 63 6.91 12.37 -7.43
CA VAL A 63 6.60 10.99 -7.09
C VAL A 63 7.74 10.12 -7.61
N TYR A 64 8.42 9.43 -6.71
CA TYR A 64 9.55 8.58 -7.05
C TYR A 64 9.16 7.12 -7.23
N ARG A 65 8.14 6.67 -6.50
CA ARG A 65 7.61 5.32 -6.64
C ARG A 65 6.11 5.37 -6.43
N SER A 66 5.39 4.54 -7.19
CA SER A 66 3.96 4.44 -7.07
C SER A 66 3.57 3.03 -7.44
N GLU A 67 2.91 2.32 -6.53
CA GLU A 67 2.44 0.96 -6.80
C GLU A 67 1.08 0.75 -6.17
N LYS A 68 0.27 -0.03 -6.85
CA LYS A 68 -1.02 -0.41 -6.33
C LYS A 68 -1.17 -1.92 -6.48
N TYR A 69 -1.44 -2.57 -5.37
CA TYR A 69 -1.78 -3.98 -5.36
C TYR A 69 -3.30 -4.09 -5.20
N THR A 70 -3.93 -4.88 -6.03
CA THR A 70 -5.35 -5.18 -5.89
C THR A 70 -5.48 -6.69 -5.90
N LYS A 71 -6.11 -7.23 -4.86
CA LYS A 71 -6.31 -8.66 -4.78
C LYS A 71 -7.19 -9.10 -5.94
N PRO A 72 -6.80 -10.12 -6.69
CA PRO A 72 -7.64 -10.61 -7.79
C PRO A 72 -8.98 -11.04 -7.25
N ALA A 73 -10.01 -10.70 -7.98
CA ALA A 73 -11.34 -11.14 -7.60
C ALA A 73 -11.36 -12.65 -7.61
N GLU A 74 -11.93 -13.23 -6.56
CA GLU A 74 -12.13 -14.66 -6.55
C GLU A 74 -13.13 -14.97 -7.58
N THR A 75 -12.73 -15.43 -8.67
CA THR A 75 -13.65 -15.87 -9.62
C THR A 75 -14.22 -17.11 -9.14
N PRO A 76 -15.40 -17.13 -8.97
CA PRO A 76 -16.05 -18.36 -8.83
C PRO A 76 -15.81 -19.02 -10.07
N THR A 77 -15.10 -19.53 -10.19
CA THR A 77 -14.88 -20.17 -11.22
C THR A 77 -15.81 -20.23 -12.17
N GLU A 78 -16.13 -19.63 -12.39
CA GLU A 78 -16.54 -19.70 -13.10
C GLU A 78 -16.53 -20.26 -13.70
N ALA A 79 -16.66 -20.53 -13.57
CA ALA A 79 -16.60 -21.00 -14.09
C ALA A 79 -16.65 -21.23 -14.44
#